data_58bfe456775976f31e7f9364ce18a48f
#
_entry.id   58bfe456775976f31e7f9364ce18a48f
#
_cell.length_a   1.000
_cell.length_b   1.000
_cell.length_c   1.000
_cell.angle_alpha   90.00
_cell.angle_beta   90.00
_cell.angle_gamma   90.00
#
_symmetry.space_group_name_H-M   'P 1'
#
loop_
_entity.id
_entity.type
_entity.pdbx_description
1 polymer ?
#
loop_
_entity_poly.entity_id
_entity_poly.type
_entity_poly.pdbx_seq_one_letter_code
_entity_poly.pdbx_strand_id
1 'polypeptide(L)'
;MLQRILQLNDVKDDSLFLWGPRQTGKSTLLKTLFPEVPYYDLLKSEEYTKYKLKPSLLREECEMLDAGSVVIIDEVQKIPALLDEVHWLIVNCDIHFILCGSSARKLRREGANLLGGRALRKTMHPLVSAEIPYFDIDKAVNGVCFHGII
;
A
#
# COMPACT_ATOMS: atom_id res chain seq x y z
N MET A 1 -7.57 18.32 4.85
CA MET A 1 -7.67 16.90 4.49
C MET A 1 -8.57 16.16 5.49
N LEU A 2 -9.39 15.25 5.02
CA LEU A 2 -10.23 14.45 5.89
C LEU A 2 -9.38 13.50 6.74
N GLN A 3 -9.71 13.42 8.01
CA GLN A 3 -9.03 12.48 8.92
C GLN A 3 -9.55 11.07 8.68
N ARG A 4 -8.66 10.14 8.49
CA ARG A 4 -9.02 8.73 8.32
C ARG A 4 -9.02 8.04 9.67
N ILE A 5 -10.02 7.18 9.88
CA ILE A 5 -10.10 6.36 11.09
C ILE A 5 -8.97 5.32 11.12
N LEU A 6 -8.59 4.85 9.94
CA LEU A 6 -7.53 3.86 9.83
C LEU A 6 -6.19 4.44 10.31
N GLN A 7 -5.64 3.84 11.33
CA GLN A 7 -4.34 4.20 11.86
C GLN A 7 -3.29 3.20 11.37
N LEU A 8 -2.15 3.71 10.96
CA LEU A 8 -1.05 2.90 10.43
C LEU A 8 0.18 2.94 11.36
N ASN A 9 -0.07 3.02 12.67
CA ASN A 9 1.01 3.13 13.65
C ASN A 9 1.87 1.86 13.74
N ASP A 10 1.29 0.72 13.36
CA ASP A 10 1.95 -0.57 13.50
C ASP A 10 3.07 -0.79 12.47
N VAL A 11 3.15 0.05 11.45
CA VAL A 11 4.13 -0.12 10.37
C VAL A 11 5.57 0.07 10.84
N LYS A 12 5.76 0.72 11.98
CA LYS A 12 7.10 0.89 12.55
C LYS A 12 7.69 -0.42 13.08
N ASP A 13 6.83 -1.35 13.42
CA ASP A 13 7.23 -2.62 14.01
C ASP A 13 7.04 -3.80 13.05
N ASP A 14 6.07 -3.70 12.14
CA ASP A 14 5.72 -4.77 11.22
C ASP A 14 5.43 -4.24 9.81
N SER A 15 5.62 -5.10 8.81
CA SER A 15 5.16 -4.80 7.46
C SER A 15 3.64 -4.91 7.38
N LEU A 16 3.04 -4.24 6.41
CA LEU A 16 1.60 -4.07 6.33
C LEU A 16 1.10 -4.26 4.90
N PHE A 17 0.06 -5.08 4.73
CA PHE A 17 -0.78 -5.05 3.53
C PHE A 17 -1.96 -4.11 3.75
N LEU A 18 -2.13 -3.17 2.86
CA LEU A 18 -3.25 -2.24 2.87
C LEU A 18 -4.12 -2.48 1.64
N TRP A 19 -5.19 -3.23 1.82
CA TRP A 19 -6.14 -3.56 0.76
C TRP A 19 -7.32 -2.62 0.79
N GLY A 20 -7.94 -2.42 -0.35
CA GLY A 20 -9.18 -1.66 -0.46
C GLY A 20 -9.49 -1.29 -1.89
N PRO A 21 -10.78 -1.04 -2.21
CA PRO A 21 -11.19 -0.66 -3.55
C PRO A 21 -10.43 0.56 -4.05
N ARG A 22 -10.38 0.71 -5.37
CA ARG A 22 -9.85 1.92 -5.99
C ARG A 22 -10.61 3.15 -5.51
N GLN A 23 -9.95 4.30 -5.49
CA GLN A 23 -10.54 5.58 -5.09
C GLN A 23 -10.96 5.66 -3.62
N THR A 24 -10.39 4.84 -2.75
CA THR A 24 -10.57 4.96 -1.29
C THR A 24 -9.59 5.92 -0.65
N GLY A 25 -8.65 6.47 -1.44
CA GLY A 25 -7.66 7.42 -0.93
C GLY A 25 -6.41 6.80 -0.33
N LYS A 26 -6.13 5.52 -0.62
CA LYS A 26 -4.96 4.83 -0.09
C LYS A 26 -3.65 5.56 -0.41
N SER A 27 -3.43 5.85 -1.69
CA SER A 27 -2.20 6.51 -2.13
C SER A 27 -2.05 7.90 -1.53
N THR A 28 -3.13 8.66 -1.48
CA THR A 28 -3.14 10.00 -0.89
C THR A 28 -2.81 9.95 0.60
N LEU A 29 -3.44 9.01 1.33
CA LEU A 29 -3.17 8.81 2.74
C LEU A 29 -1.69 8.50 3.00
N LEU A 30 -1.13 7.56 2.24
CA LEU A 30 0.25 7.15 2.42
C LEU A 30 1.24 8.25 2.09
N LYS A 31 1.02 8.99 1.02
CA LYS A 31 1.87 10.14 0.68
C LYS A 31 1.83 11.24 1.72
N THR A 32 0.70 11.40 2.39
CA THR A 32 0.53 12.38 3.45
C THR A 32 1.23 11.94 4.75
N LEU A 33 1.07 10.68 5.13
CA LEU A 33 1.65 10.14 6.37
C LEU A 33 3.14 9.86 6.26
N PHE A 34 3.61 9.52 5.06
CA PHE A 34 5.00 9.10 4.82
C PHE A 34 5.58 9.86 3.62
N PRO A 35 5.76 11.19 3.71
CA PRO A 35 6.17 11.99 2.55
C PRO A 35 7.60 11.74 2.08
N GLU A 36 8.46 11.23 2.96
CA GLU A 36 9.88 11.04 2.68
C GLU A 36 10.27 9.58 2.46
N VAL A 37 9.30 8.68 2.45
CA VAL A 37 9.52 7.24 2.31
C VAL A 37 9.65 6.88 0.82
N PRO A 38 10.57 5.99 0.42
CA PRO A 38 10.62 5.49 -0.95
C PRO A 38 9.27 4.92 -1.37
N TYR A 39 8.76 5.37 -2.50
CA TYR A 39 7.43 5.05 -2.99
C TYR A 39 7.52 4.48 -4.41
N TYR A 40 7.15 3.21 -4.55
CA TYR A 40 7.13 2.50 -5.83
C TYR A 40 5.70 2.44 -6.35
N ASP A 41 5.42 3.19 -7.41
CA ASP A 41 4.07 3.28 -7.99
C ASP A 41 3.98 2.41 -9.23
N LEU A 42 3.46 1.21 -9.08
CA LEU A 42 3.35 0.27 -10.19
C LEU A 42 2.21 0.58 -11.17
N LEU A 43 1.45 1.66 -10.94
CA LEU A 43 0.56 2.21 -11.95
C LEU A 43 1.32 2.95 -13.05
N LYS A 44 2.52 3.44 -12.76
CA LYS A 44 3.37 4.05 -13.78
C LYS A 44 3.94 2.96 -14.69
N SER A 45 3.73 3.10 -15.99
CA SER A 45 4.14 2.09 -16.96
C SER A 45 5.65 1.83 -16.95
N GLU A 46 6.46 2.88 -16.79
CA GLU A 46 7.92 2.76 -16.71
C GLU A 46 8.37 1.99 -15.47
N GLU A 47 7.73 2.22 -14.32
CA GLU A 47 8.03 1.48 -13.10
C GLU A 47 7.57 0.03 -13.20
N TYR A 48 6.35 -0.18 -13.71
CA TYR A 48 5.84 -1.51 -13.94
C TYR A 48 6.76 -2.33 -14.83
N THR A 49 7.16 -1.78 -15.98
CA THR A 49 8.03 -2.47 -16.93
C THR A 49 9.38 -2.81 -16.30
N LYS A 50 9.99 -1.85 -15.63
CA LYS A 50 11.30 -2.01 -14.99
C LYS A 50 11.31 -3.19 -14.00
N TYR A 51 10.38 -3.22 -13.08
CA TYR A 51 10.34 -4.26 -12.04
C TYR A 51 9.72 -5.57 -12.52
N LYS A 52 8.90 -5.54 -13.55
CA LYS A 52 8.39 -6.74 -14.20
C LYS A 52 9.49 -7.51 -14.90
N LEU A 53 10.38 -6.81 -15.58
CA LEU A 53 11.53 -7.42 -16.28
C LEU A 53 12.58 -7.95 -15.31
N LYS A 54 12.85 -7.23 -14.23
CA LYS A 54 13.85 -7.64 -13.23
C LYS A 54 13.37 -7.33 -11.82
N PRO A 55 12.58 -8.21 -11.20
CA PRO A 55 12.08 -8.00 -9.83
C PRO A 55 13.19 -7.78 -8.80
N SER A 56 14.36 -8.38 -9.00
CA SER A 56 15.48 -8.23 -8.07
C SER A 56 16.04 -6.82 -7.99
N LEU A 57 15.67 -5.92 -8.91
CA LEU A 57 16.05 -4.51 -8.81
C LEU A 57 15.51 -3.88 -7.52
N LEU A 58 14.32 -4.26 -7.09
CA LEU A 58 13.77 -3.78 -5.82
C LEU A 58 14.71 -4.12 -4.67
N ARG A 59 15.18 -5.37 -4.61
CA ARG A 59 16.11 -5.80 -3.58
C ARG A 59 17.42 -5.02 -3.66
N GLU A 60 18.00 -4.90 -4.85
CA GLU A 60 19.26 -4.17 -5.05
C GLU A 60 19.16 -2.71 -4.56
N GLU A 61 18.05 -2.05 -4.83
CA GLU A 61 17.81 -0.67 -4.41
C GLU A 61 17.58 -0.56 -2.89
N CYS A 62 16.82 -1.47 -2.32
CA CYS A 62 16.44 -1.41 -0.90
C CYS A 62 17.52 -1.95 0.05
N GLU A 63 18.44 -2.79 -0.42
CA GLU A 63 19.56 -3.27 0.39
C GLU A 63 20.41 -2.12 0.96
N MET A 64 20.38 -0.98 0.29
CA MET A 64 21.18 0.20 0.69
C MET A 64 20.51 1.04 1.78
N LEU A 65 19.28 0.70 2.13
CA LEU A 65 18.55 1.42 3.18
C LEU A 65 18.96 0.94 4.57
N ASP A 66 18.85 1.83 5.55
CA ASP A 66 19.12 1.48 6.94
C ASP A 66 18.07 0.52 7.49
N ALA A 67 18.46 -0.33 8.44
CA ALA A 67 17.53 -1.20 9.16
C ALA A 67 16.43 -0.36 9.83
N GLY A 68 15.20 -0.85 9.77
CA GLY A 68 14.03 -0.13 10.26
C GLY A 68 13.42 0.84 9.25
N SER A 69 14.01 0.99 8.07
CA SER A 69 13.43 1.85 7.01
C SER A 69 12.10 1.31 6.53
N VAL A 70 11.21 2.21 6.12
CA VAL A 70 9.90 1.89 5.55
C VAL A 70 9.93 2.13 4.04
N VAL A 71 9.32 1.23 3.29
CA VAL A 71 9.18 1.33 1.83
C VAL A 71 7.73 1.07 1.45
N ILE A 72 7.21 1.84 0.51
CA ILE A 72 5.83 1.69 0.04
C ILE A 72 5.84 1.15 -1.39
N ILE A 73 5.04 0.11 -1.63
CA ILE A 73 4.79 -0.41 -2.98
C ILE A 73 3.28 -0.32 -3.24
N ASP A 74 2.90 0.50 -4.21
CA ASP A 74 1.51 0.71 -4.58
C ASP A 74 1.14 -0.18 -5.77
N GLU A 75 -0.05 -0.78 -5.71
CA GLU A 75 -0.55 -1.75 -6.69
C GLU A 75 0.34 -2.99 -6.81
N VAL A 76 0.77 -3.52 -5.66
CA VAL A 76 1.71 -4.65 -5.58
C VAL A 76 1.23 -5.91 -6.32
N GLN A 77 -0.09 -6.10 -6.42
CA GLN A 77 -0.66 -7.26 -7.13
C GLN A 77 -0.33 -7.29 -8.62
N LYS A 78 0.13 -6.17 -9.18
CA LYS A 78 0.53 -6.12 -10.59
C LYS A 78 1.80 -6.93 -10.88
N ILE A 79 2.67 -7.07 -9.88
CA ILE A 79 3.91 -7.86 -10.02
C ILE A 79 4.07 -8.76 -8.78
N PRO A 80 3.40 -9.92 -8.74
CA PRO A 80 3.47 -10.82 -7.59
C PRO A 80 4.89 -11.28 -7.25
N ALA A 81 5.77 -11.37 -8.25
CA ALA A 81 7.17 -11.77 -8.05
C ALA A 81 7.93 -10.83 -7.09
N LEU A 82 7.48 -9.59 -6.92
CA LEU A 82 8.11 -8.68 -5.97
C LEU A 82 7.99 -9.15 -4.53
N LEU A 83 7.00 -9.97 -4.21
CA LEU A 83 6.81 -10.45 -2.84
C LEU A 83 7.98 -11.31 -2.36
N ASP A 84 8.64 -12.04 -3.24
CA ASP A 84 9.82 -12.81 -2.88
C ASP A 84 10.97 -11.89 -2.48
N GLU A 85 11.16 -10.81 -3.20
CA GLU A 85 12.17 -9.80 -2.89
C GLU A 85 11.84 -9.05 -1.60
N VAL A 86 10.58 -8.71 -1.41
CA VAL A 86 10.09 -8.09 -0.16
C VAL A 86 10.35 -9.00 1.04
N HIS A 87 10.02 -10.29 0.92
CA HIS A 87 10.25 -11.26 1.99
C HIS A 87 11.74 -11.30 2.37
N TRP A 88 12.60 -11.39 1.38
CA TRP A 88 14.04 -11.42 1.61
C TRP A 88 14.53 -10.17 2.36
N LEU A 89 14.05 -9.00 1.94
CA LEU A 89 14.42 -7.73 2.56
C LEU A 89 13.92 -7.60 4.00
N ILE A 90 12.72 -8.10 4.29
CA ILE A 90 12.20 -8.12 5.66
C ILE A 90 13.08 -8.99 6.56
N VAL A 91 13.42 -10.18 6.09
CA VAL A 91 14.17 -11.16 6.90
C VAL A 91 15.63 -10.77 7.07
N ASN A 92 16.26 -10.27 6.01
CA ASN A 92 17.72 -10.08 6.02
C ASN A 92 18.17 -8.64 6.25
N CYS A 93 17.32 -7.65 5.96
CA CYS A 93 17.69 -6.24 6.04
C CYS A 93 16.84 -5.44 7.03
N ASP A 94 15.86 -6.06 7.68
CA ASP A 94 14.94 -5.41 8.60
C ASP A 94 14.26 -4.18 7.97
N ILE A 95 13.84 -4.33 6.72
CA ILE A 95 13.08 -3.31 6.01
C ILE A 95 11.59 -3.58 6.22
N HIS A 96 10.83 -2.55 6.50
CA HIS A 96 9.39 -2.64 6.70
C HIS A 96 8.66 -2.16 5.44
N PHE A 97 7.63 -2.88 5.03
CA PHE A 97 6.91 -2.56 3.80
C PHE A 97 5.46 -2.22 4.06
N ILE A 98 4.97 -1.21 3.35
CA ILE A 98 3.54 -0.97 3.19
C ILE A 98 3.19 -1.36 1.76
N LEU A 99 2.47 -2.47 1.62
CA LEU A 99 2.08 -3.02 0.33
C LEU A 99 0.62 -2.73 0.07
N CYS A 100 0.35 -1.91 -0.93
CA CYS A 100 -1.01 -1.47 -1.25
C CYS A 100 -1.54 -2.16 -2.47
N GLY A 101 -2.83 -2.40 -2.49
CA GLY A 101 -3.51 -2.93 -3.66
C GLY A 101 -5.01 -2.87 -3.54
N SER A 102 -5.70 -3.14 -4.65
CA SER A 102 -7.16 -3.16 -4.69
C SER A 102 -7.73 -4.47 -4.15
N SER A 103 -7.00 -5.58 -4.30
CA SER A 103 -7.45 -6.89 -3.84
C SER A 103 -6.29 -7.87 -3.74
N ALA A 104 -6.33 -8.71 -2.70
CA ALA A 104 -5.38 -9.81 -2.53
C ALA A 104 -5.65 -11.00 -3.48
N ARG A 105 -6.80 -11.02 -4.15
CA ARG A 105 -7.22 -12.17 -4.98
C ARG A 105 -6.22 -12.51 -6.06
N LYS A 106 -5.71 -11.51 -6.77
CA LYS A 106 -4.76 -11.73 -7.86
C LYS A 106 -3.48 -12.40 -7.36
N LEU A 107 -2.96 -11.95 -6.21
CA LEU A 107 -1.77 -12.55 -5.61
C LEU A 107 -2.02 -14.01 -5.23
N ARG A 108 -3.17 -14.30 -4.63
CA ARG A 108 -3.53 -15.67 -4.24
C ARG A 108 -3.71 -16.59 -5.44
N ARG A 109 -4.30 -16.10 -6.53
CA ARG A 109 -4.48 -16.87 -7.77
C ARG A 109 -3.17 -17.29 -8.40
N GLU A 110 -2.16 -16.45 -8.32
CA GLU A 110 -0.84 -16.72 -8.87
C GLU A 110 0.05 -17.52 -7.92
N GLY A 111 -0.52 -18.02 -6.82
CA GLY A 111 0.20 -18.84 -5.85
C GLY A 111 1.22 -18.06 -5.02
N ALA A 112 1.13 -16.73 -5.02
CA ALA A 112 2.06 -15.92 -4.26
C ALA A 112 1.89 -16.14 -2.75
N ASN A 113 3.01 -16.34 -2.07
CA ASN A 113 3.04 -16.38 -0.62
C ASN A 113 2.88 -14.94 -0.09
N LEU A 114 1.82 -14.71 0.68
CA LEU A 114 1.57 -13.41 1.30
C LEU A 114 2.47 -13.21 2.53
N LEU A 115 3.78 -13.30 2.33
CA LEU A 115 4.83 -13.07 3.31
C LEU A 115 4.80 -14.02 4.52
N GLY A 116 4.12 -15.18 4.40
CA GLY A 116 4.11 -16.19 5.45
C GLY A 116 3.63 -15.69 6.82
N GLY A 117 2.72 -14.72 6.85
CA GLY A 117 2.23 -14.12 8.09
C GLY A 117 3.15 -13.05 8.70
N ARG A 118 4.19 -12.64 7.98
CA ARG A 118 5.13 -11.60 8.45
C ARG A 118 4.63 -10.17 8.22
N ALA A 119 3.41 -10.01 7.75
CA ALA A 119 2.80 -8.71 7.51
C ALA A 119 1.39 -8.68 8.06
N LEU A 120 1.03 -7.58 8.68
CA LEU A 120 -0.32 -7.31 9.12
C LEU A 120 -1.19 -7.03 7.91
N ARG A 121 -2.49 -7.25 8.04
CA ARG A 121 -3.46 -6.94 6.98
C ARG A 121 -4.45 -5.92 7.47
N LYS A 122 -4.59 -4.84 6.73
CA LYS A 122 -5.61 -3.83 6.98
C LYS A 122 -6.40 -3.59 5.71
N THR A 123 -7.68 -3.30 5.87
CA THR A 123 -8.56 -2.99 4.74
C THR A 123 -9.02 -1.55 4.88
N MET A 124 -8.88 -0.80 3.80
CA MET A 124 -9.36 0.56 3.73
C MET A 124 -10.67 0.58 2.95
N HIS A 125 -11.72 1.01 3.62
CA HIS A 125 -13.05 1.13 3.04
C HIS A 125 -13.26 2.54 2.46
N PRO A 126 -14.28 2.74 1.63
CA PRO A 126 -14.70 4.10 1.26
C PRO A 126 -14.96 4.95 2.50
N LEU A 127 -14.89 6.28 2.34
CA LEU A 127 -15.10 7.20 3.46
C LEU A 127 -16.40 6.90 4.19
N VAL A 128 -16.32 6.82 5.52
CA VAL A 128 -17.49 6.67 6.38
C VAL A 128 -17.84 8.02 7.02
N SER A 129 -19.08 8.17 7.49
CA SER A 129 -19.56 9.43 8.03
C SER A 129 -18.70 10.00 9.17
N ALA A 130 -18.11 9.14 9.98
CA ALA A 130 -17.23 9.56 11.07
C ALA A 130 -15.90 10.17 10.59
N GLU A 131 -15.51 9.93 9.33
CA GLU A 131 -14.29 10.49 8.72
C GLU A 131 -14.54 11.79 7.99
N ILE A 132 -15.81 12.17 7.76
CA ILE A 132 -16.20 13.34 7.00
C ILE A 132 -16.70 14.39 7.97
N PRO A 133 -15.95 15.50 8.17
CA PRO A 133 -16.46 16.61 8.99
C PRO A 133 -17.77 17.16 8.39
N TYR A 134 -18.76 17.39 9.24
CA TYR A 134 -20.05 17.92 8.80
C TYR A 134 -20.73 17.08 7.72
N PHE A 135 -20.73 15.77 7.92
CA PHE A 135 -21.36 14.85 6.99
C PHE A 135 -22.82 15.22 6.76
N ASP A 136 -23.21 15.36 5.49
CA ASP A 136 -24.53 15.72 5.06
C ASP A 136 -25.12 14.58 4.23
N ILE A 137 -26.14 13.94 4.77
CA ILE A 137 -26.80 12.79 4.13
C ILE A 137 -27.45 13.20 2.80
N ASP A 138 -28.02 14.39 2.73
CA ASP A 138 -28.68 14.83 1.51
C ASP A 138 -27.68 14.99 0.36
N LYS A 139 -26.51 15.51 0.64
CA LYS A 139 -25.43 15.58 -0.33
C LYS A 139 -24.95 14.21 -0.77
N ALA A 140 -24.83 13.28 0.16
CA ALA A 140 -24.42 11.91 -0.15
C ALA A 140 -25.45 11.21 -1.04
N VAL A 141 -26.74 11.37 -0.76
CA VAL A 141 -27.83 10.77 -1.54
C VAL A 141 -27.95 11.41 -2.90
N ASN A 142 -27.73 12.71 -3.04
CA ASN A 142 -27.81 13.43 -4.30
C ASN A 142 -26.58 13.25 -5.21
N GLY A 143 -25.76 12.27 -4.91
CA GLY A 143 -24.67 11.89 -5.78
C GLY A 143 -23.43 12.78 -5.68
N VAL A 144 -23.30 13.56 -4.62
CA VAL A 144 -22.03 14.21 -4.35
C VAL A 144 -21.01 13.12 -4.10
N CYS A 145 -20.16 12.93 -5.08
CA CYS A 145 -19.18 11.85 -5.04
C CYS A 145 -18.03 12.22 -4.15
N PHE A 146 -17.73 11.39 -3.16
CA PHE A 146 -16.56 11.54 -2.32
C PHE A 146 -15.33 10.83 -2.88
N HIS A 147 -15.45 10.24 -4.07
CA HIS A 147 -14.35 9.60 -4.75
C HIS A 147 -13.29 10.64 -5.13
N GLY A 148 -12.05 10.38 -4.76
CA GLY A 148 -10.94 11.26 -5.11
C GLY A 148 -10.89 12.60 -4.39
N ILE A 149 -11.73 12.81 -3.40
CA ILE A 149 -11.71 14.05 -2.60
C ILE A 149 -10.53 14.09 -1.63
N ILE A 150 -9.91 13.00 -1.44
CA ILE A 150 -8.83 12.84 -0.48
C ILE A 150 -7.51 13.21 -1.10
#